data_352085ab9009192379d1a00283b2fb24
#
_entry.id   352085ab9009192379d1a00283b2fb24
#
_cell.length_a   1.000
_cell.length_b   1.000
_cell.length_c   1.000
_cell.angle_alpha   90.00
_cell.angle_beta   90.00
_cell.angle_gamma   90.00
#
_symmetry.space_group_name_H-M   'P 1'
#
loop_
_entity.id
_entity.type
_entity.pdbx_description
1 polymer ?
#
loop_
_entity_poly.entity_id
_entity_poly.type
_entity_poly.pdbx_seq_one_letter_code
_entity_poly.pdbx_strand_id
1 'polypeptide(L)'
;MGDFILDPSGPVPTCSAQGAADYSTAIDALLAYYDDDYFNEWFFVLPDGPTGSGTYEVTRVSDFTSSSGTMTLSPVVSARIASAQPFELHRYSPAWKHLALNAARLQVVDTLWAPQVLEALVVDNILDNWDFENWASSSAATNWDNKNSPTVAQETARMAHGSYSIKVTASAGGTRGVEQNILTVYPSAVNISEIEGKTLHVRGWIWASVADAARIRVTYDGTTYDNSSYHSGSSEWEGPGLIFIDSEISMPASGQEMTVSCEVTAGNVAYFDIVTAWIDPLVRYTTPTAIYRLPTVVRQQSDRDRPGINGRYTHLTRSNPPISGRILRVEGKGLLSEVTTEAGTMEVSAPEDQILYAHALEWLADSNIGMASGVARADIEADKQRWRVRAAELRSRASIRPPY
;
A
#
# COMPACT_ATOMS: atom_id res chain seq x y z
N MET A 1 -28.54 -15.44 -2.97
CA MET A 1 -28.86 -14.38 -3.92
C MET A 1 -30.12 -13.66 -3.49
N GLY A 2 -30.23 -13.14 -2.31
CA GLY A 2 -31.43 -12.54 -1.76
C GLY A 2 -31.23 -11.15 -1.15
N ASP A 3 -30.03 -10.56 -1.27
CA ASP A 3 -29.70 -9.34 -0.56
C ASP A 3 -29.35 -8.15 -1.45
N PHE A 4 -29.47 -8.33 -2.75
CA PHE A 4 -29.37 -7.25 -3.72
C PHE A 4 -30.58 -7.31 -4.63
N ILE A 5 -31.41 -6.29 -4.58
CA ILE A 5 -32.47 -6.06 -5.56
C ILE A 5 -31.89 -5.38 -6.81
N LEU A 6 -30.63 -5.45 -7.03
CA LEU A 6 -30.00 -5.14 -8.30
C LEU A 6 -29.63 -6.45 -8.98
N ASP A 7 -30.48 -6.89 -9.91
CA ASP A 7 -29.98 -7.68 -11.01
C ASP A 7 -28.87 -6.85 -11.68
N PRO A 8 -27.59 -7.27 -11.66
CA PRO A 8 -26.51 -6.51 -12.27
C PRO A 8 -26.71 -6.29 -13.79
N SER A 9 -27.71 -6.94 -14.39
CA SER A 9 -28.15 -6.77 -15.78
C SER A 9 -29.44 -5.97 -15.90
N GLY A 10 -30.10 -5.61 -14.78
CA GLY A 10 -31.33 -4.83 -14.74
C GLY A 10 -31.10 -3.31 -14.68
N PRO A 11 -32.15 -2.51 -14.93
CA PRO A 11 -32.08 -1.09 -14.75
C PRO A 11 -31.81 -0.75 -13.27
N VAL A 12 -30.86 0.14 -13.03
CA VAL A 12 -30.57 0.66 -11.67
C VAL A 12 -31.85 1.33 -11.14
N PRO A 13 -32.36 0.96 -9.94
CA PRO A 13 -33.52 1.61 -9.38
C PRO A 13 -33.23 3.09 -9.15
N THR A 14 -34.18 3.94 -9.52
CA THR A 14 -34.04 5.40 -9.43
C THR A 14 -35.27 6.03 -8.80
N CYS A 15 -35.03 7.00 -7.93
CA CYS A 15 -36.12 7.72 -7.27
C CYS A 15 -36.97 8.54 -8.27
N SER A 16 -38.27 8.50 -8.13
CA SER A 16 -39.20 9.42 -8.77
C SER A 16 -39.10 10.81 -8.13
N ALA A 17 -39.55 11.84 -8.84
CA ALA A 17 -39.56 13.21 -8.33
C ALA A 17 -40.45 13.33 -7.05
N GLN A 18 -39.86 13.89 -5.98
CA GLN A 18 -40.53 14.13 -4.70
C GLN A 18 -41.06 15.57 -4.59
N GLY A 19 -41.94 15.80 -3.63
CA GLY A 19 -42.43 17.14 -3.28
C GLY A 19 -41.32 18.08 -2.77
N ALA A 20 -41.55 19.38 -2.82
CA ALA A 20 -40.49 20.42 -2.65
C ALA A 20 -39.79 20.45 -1.26
N ALA A 21 -40.29 19.76 -0.24
CA ALA A 21 -39.77 19.79 1.12
C ALA A 21 -39.71 18.38 1.77
N ASP A 22 -39.67 17.34 0.97
CA ASP A 22 -39.68 15.97 1.50
C ASP A 22 -38.28 15.38 1.53
N TYR A 23 -37.76 15.16 2.73
CA TYR A 23 -36.46 14.51 3.02
C TYR A 23 -36.68 13.12 3.63
N SER A 24 -37.97 12.70 3.80
CA SER A 24 -38.31 11.50 4.53
C SER A 24 -38.83 10.35 3.67
N THR A 25 -39.01 10.57 2.37
CA THR A 25 -39.49 9.53 1.47
C THR A 25 -38.64 9.34 0.23
N ALA A 26 -38.67 8.12 -0.28
CA ALA A 26 -38.13 7.77 -1.60
C ALA A 26 -39.22 6.96 -2.34
N ILE A 27 -39.42 7.22 -3.62
CA ILE A 27 -40.46 6.58 -4.41
C ILE A 27 -39.83 5.94 -5.65
N ASP A 28 -40.08 4.64 -5.83
CA ASP A 28 -39.79 3.94 -7.07
C ASP A 28 -40.95 3.00 -7.42
N ALA A 29 -41.66 3.29 -8.50
CA ALA A 29 -42.79 2.50 -8.94
C ALA A 29 -42.43 1.05 -9.30
N LEU A 30 -41.15 0.76 -9.60
CA LEU A 30 -40.68 -0.61 -9.86
C LEU A 30 -40.72 -1.49 -8.61
N LEU A 31 -40.74 -0.88 -7.40
CA LEU A 31 -40.84 -1.62 -6.16
C LEU A 31 -42.28 -2.01 -5.79
N ALA A 32 -43.29 -1.48 -6.49
CA ALA A 32 -44.72 -1.80 -6.23
C ALA A 32 -45.11 -3.27 -6.44
N TYR A 33 -44.18 -4.10 -6.98
CA TYR A 33 -44.38 -5.55 -7.12
C TYR A 33 -44.08 -6.36 -5.84
N TYR A 34 -43.47 -5.74 -4.83
CA TYR A 34 -43.15 -6.39 -3.57
C TYR A 34 -44.34 -6.24 -2.61
N ASP A 35 -44.42 -7.13 -1.61
CA ASP A 35 -45.45 -7.07 -0.59
C ASP A 35 -45.28 -5.79 0.27
N ASP A 36 -46.36 -5.35 0.88
CA ASP A 36 -46.32 -4.24 1.83
C ASP A 36 -45.38 -4.57 2.98
N ASP A 37 -44.68 -3.59 3.51
CA ASP A 37 -43.65 -3.76 4.55
C ASP A 37 -42.42 -4.58 4.18
N TYR A 38 -42.29 -5.06 2.94
CA TYR A 38 -41.19 -5.97 2.53
C TYR A 38 -39.80 -5.38 2.79
N PHE A 39 -39.64 -4.07 2.61
CA PHE A 39 -38.36 -3.39 2.79
C PHE A 39 -38.20 -2.74 4.15
N ASN A 40 -39.09 -2.95 5.09
CA ASN A 40 -38.99 -2.39 6.43
C ASN A 40 -37.66 -2.85 7.10
N GLU A 41 -37.00 -1.93 7.79
CA GLU A 41 -35.69 -2.11 8.43
C GLU A 41 -34.50 -2.32 7.47
N TRP A 42 -34.71 -2.28 6.16
CA TRP A 42 -33.60 -2.33 5.22
C TRP A 42 -32.85 -1.00 5.19
N PHE A 43 -31.57 -1.07 4.81
CA PHE A 43 -30.74 0.11 4.59
C PHE A 43 -30.99 0.66 3.20
N PHE A 44 -31.33 1.93 3.13
CA PHE A 44 -31.43 2.71 1.92
C PHE A 44 -30.13 3.48 1.72
N VAL A 45 -29.49 3.29 0.59
CA VAL A 45 -28.17 3.82 0.28
C VAL A 45 -28.23 4.69 -0.95
N LEU A 46 -27.70 5.89 -0.85
CA LEU A 46 -27.49 6.81 -1.96
C LEU A 46 -25.99 6.92 -2.25
N PRO A 47 -25.46 6.20 -3.25
CA PRO A 47 -24.02 6.19 -3.54
C PRO A 47 -23.44 7.58 -3.84
N ASP A 48 -24.22 8.39 -4.57
CA ASP A 48 -23.85 9.75 -4.96
C ASP A 48 -24.56 10.83 -4.12
N GLY A 49 -25.14 10.44 -2.98
CA GLY A 49 -25.94 11.31 -2.13
C GLY A 49 -27.27 11.73 -2.75
N PRO A 50 -28.13 12.44 -1.99
CA PRO A 50 -29.50 12.73 -2.41
C PRO A 50 -29.59 13.69 -3.62
N THR A 51 -28.56 14.49 -3.88
CA THR A 51 -28.52 15.48 -4.97
C THR A 51 -27.55 15.13 -6.09
N GLY A 52 -26.93 13.95 -6.07
CA GLY A 52 -25.89 13.57 -7.01
C GLY A 52 -24.57 14.32 -6.78
N SER A 53 -24.33 14.78 -5.56
CA SER A 53 -23.12 15.56 -5.19
C SER A 53 -21.87 14.72 -4.89
N GLY A 54 -21.97 13.39 -5.02
CA GLY A 54 -20.89 12.46 -4.69
C GLY A 54 -20.69 12.20 -3.19
N THR A 55 -21.62 12.64 -2.35
CA THR A 55 -21.58 12.39 -0.91
C THR A 55 -22.43 11.17 -0.57
N TYR A 56 -21.76 10.07 -0.28
CA TYR A 56 -22.39 8.82 0.14
C TYR A 56 -23.27 9.01 1.39
N GLU A 57 -24.51 8.55 1.33
CA GLU A 57 -25.45 8.64 2.44
C GLU A 57 -26.22 7.33 2.65
N VAL A 58 -26.40 6.96 3.93
CA VAL A 58 -27.10 5.73 4.34
C VAL A 58 -28.16 6.08 5.37
N THR A 59 -29.38 5.57 5.16
CA THR A 59 -30.47 5.65 6.12
C THR A 59 -31.22 4.31 6.17
N ARG A 60 -32.32 4.23 6.92
CA ARG A 60 -33.17 3.03 6.99
C ARG A 60 -34.56 3.29 6.42
N VAL A 61 -35.11 2.26 5.83
CA VAL A 61 -36.54 2.23 5.51
C VAL A 61 -37.32 1.89 6.80
N SER A 62 -38.10 2.83 7.31
CA SER A 62 -38.93 2.61 8.48
C SER A 62 -40.33 2.06 8.12
N ASP A 63 -40.77 2.30 6.88
CA ASP A 63 -42.04 1.83 6.36
C ASP A 63 -42.00 1.75 4.84
N PHE A 64 -42.61 0.73 4.27
CA PHE A 64 -42.72 0.55 2.81
C PHE A 64 -44.17 0.32 2.41
N THR A 65 -44.68 1.21 1.55
CA THR A 65 -46.01 1.11 0.98
C THR A 65 -45.97 0.58 -0.44
N SER A 66 -46.38 -0.66 -0.63
CA SER A 66 -46.29 -1.38 -1.91
C SER A 66 -47.12 -0.74 -3.02
N SER A 67 -48.32 -0.22 -2.72
CA SER A 67 -49.25 0.34 -3.72
C SER A 67 -48.66 1.51 -4.53
N SER A 68 -47.67 2.20 -3.98
CA SER A 68 -47.00 3.37 -4.60
C SER A 68 -45.51 3.18 -4.79
N GLY A 69 -44.93 2.08 -4.26
CA GLY A 69 -43.47 1.88 -4.20
C GLY A 69 -42.77 2.94 -3.33
N THR A 70 -43.44 3.41 -2.28
CA THR A 70 -42.94 4.47 -1.40
C THR A 70 -42.24 3.89 -0.19
N MET A 71 -41.01 4.34 0.05
CA MET A 71 -40.24 4.06 1.24
C MET A 71 -40.20 5.28 2.14
N THR A 72 -40.57 5.12 3.40
CA THR A 72 -40.39 6.14 4.45
C THR A 72 -39.00 5.93 5.09
N LEU A 73 -38.21 6.99 5.17
CA LEU A 73 -36.81 6.94 5.61
C LEU A 73 -36.65 7.50 7.03
N SER A 74 -35.90 6.78 7.87
CA SER A 74 -35.55 7.21 9.22
C SER A 74 -34.13 6.76 9.62
N PRO A 75 -33.24 7.69 9.98
CA PRO A 75 -33.38 9.15 9.94
C PRO A 75 -33.62 9.67 8.52
N VAL A 76 -34.14 10.89 8.40
CA VAL A 76 -34.34 11.55 7.11
C VAL A 76 -32.98 11.82 6.43
N VAL A 77 -32.97 11.88 5.10
CA VAL A 77 -31.77 12.21 4.35
C VAL A 77 -31.40 13.69 4.46
N SER A 78 -30.14 14.02 4.21
CA SER A 78 -29.58 15.37 4.39
C SER A 78 -30.16 16.41 3.43
N ALA A 79 -30.64 15.99 2.27
CA ALA A 79 -31.26 16.83 1.27
C ALA A 79 -32.36 16.07 0.53
N ARG A 80 -33.19 16.80 -0.23
CA ARG A 80 -34.21 16.19 -1.09
C ARG A 80 -33.53 15.28 -2.14
N ILE A 81 -34.05 14.07 -2.29
CA ILE A 81 -33.59 13.14 -3.31
C ILE A 81 -33.99 13.66 -4.70
N ALA A 82 -33.00 13.84 -5.56
CA ALA A 82 -33.23 14.28 -6.93
C ALA A 82 -33.98 13.23 -7.75
N SER A 83 -34.75 13.67 -8.74
CA SER A 83 -35.38 12.74 -9.68
C SER A 83 -34.32 11.97 -10.45
N ALA A 84 -34.55 10.69 -10.67
CA ALA A 84 -33.64 9.74 -11.31
C ALA A 84 -32.32 9.50 -10.53
N GLN A 85 -32.28 9.86 -9.23
CA GLN A 85 -31.14 9.52 -8.39
C GLN A 85 -31.07 8.00 -8.16
N PRO A 86 -29.96 7.36 -8.48
CA PRO A 86 -29.76 5.94 -8.21
C PRO A 86 -29.71 5.67 -6.70
N PHE A 87 -30.27 4.57 -6.29
CA PHE A 87 -30.23 4.10 -4.90
C PHE A 87 -30.03 2.59 -4.83
N GLU A 88 -29.64 2.11 -3.67
CA GLU A 88 -29.52 0.70 -3.37
C GLU A 88 -30.30 0.35 -2.10
N LEU A 89 -30.85 -0.87 -2.05
CA LEU A 89 -31.51 -1.42 -0.86
C LEU A 89 -30.71 -2.60 -0.33
N HIS A 90 -30.30 -2.51 0.92
CA HIS A 90 -29.45 -3.51 1.55
C HIS A 90 -30.09 -4.06 2.82
N ARG A 91 -30.17 -5.38 2.94
CA ARG A 91 -30.63 -6.04 4.16
C ARG A 91 -29.65 -5.85 5.32
N TYR A 92 -28.36 -5.72 5.01
CA TYR A 92 -27.29 -5.51 5.98
C TYR A 92 -26.66 -4.13 5.79
N SER A 93 -26.21 -3.54 6.89
CA SER A 93 -25.48 -2.27 6.82
C SER A 93 -24.27 -2.38 5.90
N PRO A 94 -24.01 -1.39 5.02
CA PRO A 94 -22.78 -1.34 4.22
C PRO A 94 -21.52 -1.47 5.05
N ALA A 95 -21.43 -0.83 6.21
CA ALA A 95 -20.31 -0.95 7.13
C ALA A 95 -20.07 -2.41 7.60
N TRP A 96 -21.13 -3.17 7.82
CA TRP A 96 -21.03 -4.59 8.18
C TRP A 96 -20.58 -5.45 7.00
N LYS A 97 -20.94 -5.08 5.78
CA LYS A 97 -20.45 -5.75 4.57
C LYS A 97 -18.94 -5.59 4.41
N HIS A 98 -18.40 -4.40 4.65
CA HIS A 98 -16.95 -4.18 4.66
C HIS A 98 -16.25 -5.00 5.73
N LEU A 99 -16.79 -5.03 6.96
CA LEU A 99 -16.26 -5.88 8.03
C LEU A 99 -16.29 -7.36 7.65
N ALA A 100 -17.36 -7.83 7.01
CA ALA A 100 -17.51 -9.21 6.56
C ALA A 100 -16.49 -9.57 5.47
N LEU A 101 -16.30 -8.69 4.47
CA LEU A 101 -15.29 -8.88 3.43
C LEU A 101 -13.89 -8.89 4.02
N ASN A 102 -13.59 -7.99 4.96
CA ASN A 102 -12.31 -7.93 5.63
C ASN A 102 -12.06 -9.13 6.56
N ALA A 103 -13.09 -9.67 7.19
CA ALA A 103 -13.00 -10.92 7.95
C ALA A 103 -12.80 -12.13 7.01
N ALA A 104 -13.53 -12.19 5.92
CA ALA A 104 -13.45 -13.26 4.93
C ALA A 104 -12.04 -13.34 4.29
N ARG A 105 -11.42 -12.20 3.96
CA ARG A 105 -10.06 -12.18 3.39
C ARG A 105 -9.03 -12.88 4.25
N LEU A 106 -9.18 -12.81 5.58
CA LEU A 106 -8.30 -13.50 6.52
C LEU A 106 -8.54 -15.02 6.54
N GLN A 107 -9.78 -15.45 6.31
CA GLN A 107 -10.15 -16.86 6.28
C GLN A 107 -9.75 -17.56 4.98
N VAL A 108 -9.70 -16.81 3.87
CA VAL A 108 -9.42 -17.37 2.54
C VAL A 108 -7.95 -17.28 2.12
N VAL A 109 -7.07 -16.77 2.95
CA VAL A 109 -5.65 -16.53 2.64
C VAL A 109 -4.91 -17.77 2.12
N ASP A 110 -5.37 -18.96 2.46
CA ASP A 110 -4.81 -20.21 1.96
C ASP A 110 -5.16 -20.50 0.49
N THR A 111 -6.24 -19.91 0.00
CA THR A 111 -6.81 -20.16 -1.33
C THR A 111 -6.72 -18.93 -2.22
N LEU A 112 -7.01 -17.75 -1.65
CA LEU A 112 -6.98 -16.47 -2.33
C LEU A 112 -5.94 -15.56 -1.70
N TRP A 113 -5.09 -14.97 -2.53
CA TRP A 113 -4.01 -14.09 -2.11
C TRP A 113 -3.65 -13.11 -3.23
N ALA A 114 -3.19 -11.95 -2.84
CA ALA A 114 -2.60 -10.99 -3.77
C ALA A 114 -1.14 -11.38 -4.05
N PRO A 115 -0.68 -11.38 -5.31
CA PRO A 115 0.72 -11.51 -5.61
C PRO A 115 1.46 -10.30 -5.03
N GLN A 116 2.52 -10.57 -4.26
CA GLN A 116 3.35 -9.53 -3.68
C GLN A 116 4.75 -9.61 -4.24
N VAL A 117 5.27 -8.45 -4.64
CA VAL A 117 6.64 -8.27 -5.07
C VAL A 117 7.26 -7.22 -4.16
N LEU A 118 8.33 -7.58 -3.48
CA LEU A 118 9.08 -6.68 -2.62
C LEU A 118 10.49 -6.54 -3.17
N GLU A 119 10.89 -5.33 -3.51
CA GLU A 119 12.22 -4.94 -3.99
C GLU A 119 12.90 -3.94 -3.02
N ALA A 120 12.45 -3.88 -1.78
CA ALA A 120 12.95 -2.97 -0.75
C ALA A 120 14.16 -3.52 0.03
N LEU A 121 14.66 -4.69 -0.34
CA LEU A 121 15.79 -5.31 0.35
C LEU A 121 17.06 -5.22 -0.51
N VAL A 122 18.13 -4.75 0.09
CA VAL A 122 19.47 -4.80 -0.48
C VAL A 122 20.34 -5.69 0.39
N VAL A 123 21.10 -6.60 -0.22
CA VAL A 123 21.96 -7.53 0.51
C VAL A 123 22.99 -6.75 1.30
N ASP A 124 23.08 -7.03 2.61
CA ASP A 124 24.03 -6.45 3.56
C ASP A 124 23.96 -4.91 3.72
N ASN A 125 22.95 -4.26 3.16
CA ASN A 125 22.82 -2.81 3.27
C ASN A 125 22.57 -2.38 4.74
N ILE A 126 23.31 -1.33 5.13
CA ILE A 126 23.29 -0.76 6.49
C ILE A 126 22.57 0.60 6.56
N LEU A 127 22.14 1.15 5.43
CA LEU A 127 21.32 2.37 5.40
C LEU A 127 19.84 2.03 5.47
N ASP A 128 19.11 2.79 6.25
CA ASP A 128 17.66 2.72 6.27
C ASP A 128 17.06 3.66 5.23
N ASN A 129 15.86 3.34 4.71
CA ASN A 129 15.18 4.14 3.69
C ASN A 129 16.12 4.55 2.52
N TRP A 130 16.88 3.59 2.05
CA TRP A 130 17.93 3.74 1.03
C TRP A 130 17.38 4.12 -0.35
N ASP A 131 16.09 3.82 -0.58
CA ASP A 131 15.31 4.08 -1.80
C ASP A 131 14.39 5.30 -1.67
N PHE A 132 14.43 6.00 -0.53
CA PHE A 132 13.60 7.17 -0.23
C PHE A 132 12.09 6.95 -0.39
N GLU A 133 11.60 5.72 -0.21
CA GLU A 133 10.18 5.40 -0.31
C GLU A 133 9.37 5.79 0.95
N ASN A 134 10.04 5.95 2.11
CA ASN A 134 9.42 6.27 3.38
C ASN A 134 9.58 7.75 3.74
N TRP A 135 8.46 8.45 3.93
CA TRP A 135 8.43 9.89 4.21
C TRP A 135 7.59 10.20 5.44
N ALA A 136 8.14 10.97 6.37
CA ALA A 136 7.38 11.50 7.50
C ALA A 136 6.51 12.71 7.08
N SER A 137 6.94 13.44 6.05
CA SER A 137 6.20 14.51 5.37
C SER A 137 6.77 14.71 3.96
N SER A 138 6.12 15.51 3.11
CA SER A 138 6.64 15.82 1.75
C SER A 138 8.01 16.51 1.71
N SER A 139 8.57 16.88 2.87
CA SER A 139 9.87 17.53 3.01
C SER A 139 10.81 16.84 4.00
N ALA A 140 10.45 15.67 4.51
CA ALA A 140 11.25 14.92 5.49
C ALA A 140 11.24 13.43 5.16
N ALA A 141 12.33 12.94 4.56
CA ALA A 141 12.55 11.52 4.35
C ALA A 141 12.85 10.84 5.70
N THR A 142 12.18 9.73 5.99
CA THR A 142 12.34 9.01 7.26
C THR A 142 13.79 8.55 7.42
N ASN A 143 14.37 8.78 8.61
CA ASN A 143 15.73 8.39 8.99
C ASN A 143 16.87 9.10 8.19
N TRP A 144 16.55 10.18 7.50
CA TRP A 144 17.54 11.06 6.89
C TRP A 144 17.44 12.46 7.50
N ASP A 145 18.53 12.93 8.08
CA ASP A 145 18.62 14.24 8.73
C ASP A 145 19.10 15.31 7.74
N ASN A 146 18.65 16.54 7.98
CA ASN A 146 19.05 17.69 7.15
C ASN A 146 20.46 18.18 7.52
N LYS A 147 21.38 18.15 6.57
CA LYS A 147 22.74 18.70 6.71
C LYS A 147 22.80 20.13 6.22
N ASN A 148 23.13 21.08 7.11
CA ASN A 148 23.28 22.50 6.78
C ASN A 148 22.00 23.15 6.22
N SER A 149 20.81 22.74 6.69
CA SER A 149 19.52 23.33 6.33
C SER A 149 19.23 23.39 4.81
N PRO A 150 19.20 22.28 4.09
CA PRO A 150 18.75 22.22 2.70
C PRO A 150 17.24 22.49 2.59
N THR A 151 16.78 22.77 1.38
CA THR A 151 15.37 22.53 1.06
C THR A 151 15.24 21.11 0.51
N VAL A 152 14.48 20.29 1.21
CA VAL A 152 14.24 18.90 0.83
C VAL A 152 12.79 18.74 0.35
N ALA A 153 12.58 17.96 -0.68
CA ALA A 153 11.25 17.61 -1.18
C ALA A 153 11.21 16.18 -1.71
N GLN A 154 10.07 15.53 -1.51
CA GLN A 154 9.72 14.29 -2.18
C GLN A 154 9.52 14.55 -3.67
N GLU A 155 10.12 13.75 -4.52
CA GLU A 155 10.05 13.87 -5.98
C GLU A 155 9.40 12.64 -6.59
N THR A 156 8.47 12.85 -7.52
CA THR A 156 7.70 11.79 -8.19
C THR A 156 7.89 11.74 -9.70
N ALA A 157 8.57 12.75 -10.28
CA ALA A 157 8.82 12.81 -11.72
C ALA A 157 10.21 12.27 -12.12
N ARG A 158 11.13 12.23 -11.18
CA ARG A 158 12.51 11.74 -11.38
C ARG A 158 12.84 10.70 -10.32
N MET A 159 12.67 9.43 -10.63
CA MET A 159 13.05 8.29 -9.80
C MET A 159 13.94 7.37 -10.60
N ALA A 160 14.93 6.75 -9.95
CA ALA A 160 15.69 5.65 -10.52
C ALA A 160 15.05 4.30 -10.13
N HIS A 161 14.35 4.26 -8.98
CA HIS A 161 13.64 3.08 -8.47
C HIS A 161 12.39 3.52 -7.69
N GLY A 162 11.38 2.63 -7.61
CA GLY A 162 10.20 2.84 -6.79
C GLY A 162 9.29 3.96 -7.29
N SER A 163 8.71 4.68 -6.33
CA SER A 163 7.71 5.73 -6.55
C SER A 163 8.26 7.13 -6.24
N TYR A 164 9.34 7.20 -5.47
CA TYR A 164 9.90 8.45 -4.98
C TYR A 164 11.42 8.50 -5.09
N SER A 165 11.95 9.70 -5.17
CA SER A 165 13.35 10.02 -4.91
C SER A 165 13.43 11.26 -4.03
N ILE A 166 14.60 11.57 -3.50
CA ILE A 166 14.79 12.78 -2.71
C ILE A 166 15.39 13.91 -3.56
N LYS A 167 14.69 15.05 -3.60
CA LYS A 167 15.18 16.29 -4.19
C LYS A 167 15.83 17.15 -3.11
N VAL A 168 17.05 17.53 -3.31
CA VAL A 168 17.82 18.40 -2.40
C VAL A 168 18.19 19.69 -3.14
N THR A 169 17.84 20.83 -2.54
CA THR A 169 18.20 22.17 -3.03
C THR A 169 19.12 22.86 -2.05
N ALA A 170 20.32 23.22 -2.51
CA ALA A 170 21.27 23.98 -1.74
C ALA A 170 21.15 25.46 -2.04
N SER A 171 20.90 26.29 -1.02
CA SER A 171 20.94 27.75 -1.17
C SER A 171 22.38 28.25 -1.40
N ALA A 172 22.51 29.51 -1.79
CA ALA A 172 23.80 30.17 -2.15
C ALA A 172 24.73 30.37 -0.95
N GLY A 173 24.96 29.53 -0.07
CA GLY A 173 25.80 29.79 1.13
C GLY A 173 26.69 28.61 1.55
N GLY A 174 26.78 27.58 0.72
CA GLY A 174 27.60 26.41 1.02
C GLY A 174 26.96 25.09 0.60
N THR A 175 27.73 24.01 0.75
CA THR A 175 27.25 22.65 0.48
C THR A 175 26.20 22.26 1.52
N ARG A 176 25.10 21.70 1.04
CA ARG A 176 23.97 21.24 1.85
C ARG A 176 23.60 19.82 1.45
N GLY A 177 22.84 19.14 2.27
CA GLY A 177 22.50 17.78 1.94
C GLY A 177 21.55 17.15 2.93
N VAL A 178 21.39 15.85 2.78
CA VAL A 178 20.79 14.97 3.78
C VAL A 178 21.82 13.93 4.18
N GLU A 179 21.74 13.47 5.44
CA GLU A 179 22.71 12.53 5.97
C GLU A 179 22.08 11.50 6.90
N GLN A 180 22.72 10.36 7.04
CA GLN A 180 22.35 9.31 7.97
C GLN A 180 23.57 8.85 8.75
N ASN A 181 23.50 8.88 10.09
CA ASN A 181 24.53 8.33 10.95
C ASN A 181 24.32 6.83 11.11
N ILE A 182 25.20 6.04 10.49
CA ILE A 182 25.08 4.57 10.45
C ILE A 182 25.39 3.89 11.80
N LEU A 183 25.97 4.62 12.77
CA LEU A 183 26.18 4.08 14.12
C LEU A 183 24.96 4.22 15.02
N THR A 184 24.03 5.14 14.70
CA THR A 184 22.84 5.41 15.52
C THR A 184 21.54 4.91 14.89
N VAL A 185 21.40 5.01 13.58
CA VAL A 185 20.19 4.56 12.82
C VAL A 185 20.20 3.06 12.60
N TYR A 186 21.34 2.47 12.65
CA TYR A 186 21.50 1.05 12.41
C TYR A 186 20.85 0.19 13.54
N PRO A 187 19.90 -0.74 13.22
CA PRO A 187 19.07 -1.39 14.23
C PRO A 187 19.79 -2.37 15.15
N SER A 188 21.06 -2.61 14.97
CA SER A 188 21.87 -3.39 15.89
C SER A 188 23.19 -2.68 16.06
N ALA A 189 23.38 -2.03 17.20
CA ALA A 189 24.59 -1.34 17.57
C ALA A 189 25.85 -2.06 17.03
N VAL A 190 26.38 -1.54 15.92
CA VAL A 190 27.67 -2.01 15.42
C VAL A 190 28.69 -1.37 16.31
N ASN A 191 29.40 -2.17 17.04
CA ASN A 191 30.52 -1.64 17.82
C ASN A 191 31.59 -1.16 16.82
N ILE A 192 32.09 0.04 17.00
CA ILE A 192 33.17 0.63 16.17
C ILE A 192 34.32 -0.36 16.02
N SER A 193 34.67 -1.07 17.09
CA SER A 193 35.73 -2.09 17.09
C SER A 193 35.45 -3.29 16.16
N GLU A 194 34.19 -3.50 15.75
CA GLU A 194 33.85 -4.58 14.81
C GLU A 194 33.99 -4.16 13.34
N ILE A 195 34.00 -2.85 13.06
CA ILE A 195 34.05 -2.32 11.70
C ILE A 195 35.38 -1.63 11.36
N GLU A 196 36.15 -1.25 12.34
CA GLU A 196 37.48 -0.61 12.17
C GLU A 196 38.38 -1.49 11.33
N GLY A 197 39.04 -0.91 10.33
CA GLY A 197 39.93 -1.62 9.39
C GLY A 197 39.20 -2.48 8.37
N LYS A 198 37.85 -2.46 8.33
CA LYS A 198 37.09 -3.12 7.27
C LYS A 198 36.81 -2.17 6.12
N THR A 199 36.44 -2.71 4.98
CA THR A 199 36.10 -1.90 3.81
C THR A 199 34.66 -1.51 3.82
N LEU A 200 34.37 -0.20 3.82
CA LEU A 200 33.07 0.37 3.56
C LEU A 200 32.86 0.59 2.07
N HIS A 201 31.76 0.12 1.58
CA HIS A 201 31.29 0.34 0.23
C HIS A 201 30.05 1.22 0.27
N VAL A 202 30.03 2.34 -0.45
CA VAL A 202 28.84 3.18 -0.63
C VAL A 202 28.56 3.32 -2.11
N ARG A 203 27.30 3.22 -2.49
CA ARG A 203 26.83 3.36 -3.87
C ARG A 203 25.57 4.20 -3.87
N GLY A 204 25.36 4.97 -4.95
CA GLY A 204 24.11 5.68 -5.10
C GLY A 204 23.86 6.14 -6.52
N TRP A 205 22.64 6.61 -6.75
CA TRP A 205 22.24 7.22 -7.98
C TRP A 205 21.98 8.70 -7.75
N ILE A 206 22.56 9.51 -8.62
CA ILE A 206 22.42 10.97 -8.60
C ILE A 206 21.92 11.43 -9.96
N TRP A 207 21.00 12.36 -9.96
CA TRP A 207 20.59 13.13 -11.13
C TRP A 207 20.87 14.62 -10.88
N ALA A 208 21.60 15.27 -11.78
CA ALA A 208 21.85 16.71 -11.74
C ALA A 208 22.01 17.26 -13.16
N SER A 209 21.63 18.52 -13.38
CA SER A 209 21.78 19.22 -14.67
C SER A 209 23.01 20.13 -14.73
N VAL A 210 23.77 20.19 -13.64
CA VAL A 210 24.98 21.03 -13.54
C VAL A 210 26.14 20.11 -13.12
N ALA A 211 27.28 20.24 -13.78
CA ALA A 211 28.48 19.52 -13.42
C ALA A 211 28.95 19.92 -12.02
N ASP A 212 29.51 18.96 -11.29
CA ASP A 212 30.01 19.12 -9.93
C ASP A 212 28.95 19.59 -8.91
N ALA A 213 27.66 19.46 -9.26
CA ALA A 213 26.55 19.88 -8.41
C ALA A 213 26.33 18.96 -7.21
N ALA A 214 26.60 17.68 -7.34
CA ALA A 214 26.25 16.70 -6.32
C ALA A 214 27.21 15.53 -6.24
N ARG A 215 27.31 14.94 -5.04
CA ARG A 215 28.11 13.73 -4.75
C ARG A 215 27.58 13.02 -3.49
N ILE A 216 28.12 11.84 -3.22
CA ILE A 216 27.97 11.17 -1.93
C ILE A 216 29.28 11.39 -1.14
N ARG A 217 29.15 11.56 0.18
CA ARG A 217 30.27 11.66 1.12
C ARG A 217 30.06 10.75 2.30
N VAL A 218 31.13 10.12 2.77
CA VAL A 218 31.21 9.51 4.09
C VAL A 218 32.08 10.40 4.97
N THR A 219 31.60 10.70 6.16
CA THR A 219 32.34 11.49 7.13
C THR A 219 32.58 10.65 8.39
N TYR A 220 33.81 10.63 8.86
CA TYR A 220 34.24 9.96 10.08
C TYR A 220 34.44 11.02 11.16
N ASP A 221 33.58 11.02 12.17
CA ASP A 221 33.63 11.92 13.33
C ASP A 221 33.73 13.43 12.98
N GLY A 222 33.08 13.83 11.88
CA GLY A 222 33.00 15.22 11.44
C GLY A 222 34.28 15.81 10.81
N THR A 223 35.39 15.11 10.81
CA THR A 223 36.71 15.66 10.42
C THR A 223 37.35 14.98 9.22
N THR A 224 37.36 13.65 9.19
CA THR A 224 37.91 12.87 8.07
C THR A 224 36.76 12.45 7.16
N TYR A 225 36.99 12.43 5.85
CA TYR A 225 35.93 12.11 4.91
C TYR A 225 36.47 11.48 3.61
N ASP A 226 35.62 10.63 3.03
CA ASP A 226 35.77 10.10 1.67
C ASP A 226 34.66 10.57 0.78
N ASN A 227 34.93 10.82 -0.49
CA ASN A 227 33.97 11.32 -1.45
C ASN A 227 33.85 10.40 -2.65
N SER A 228 32.65 10.26 -3.17
CA SER A 228 32.45 9.79 -4.54
C SER A 228 32.94 10.83 -5.55
N SER A 229 33.01 10.45 -6.81
CA SER A 229 33.04 11.42 -7.90
C SER A 229 31.84 12.32 -7.84
N TYR A 230 31.99 13.55 -8.36
CA TYR A 230 30.84 14.42 -8.61
C TYR A 230 30.06 13.93 -9.82
N HIS A 231 28.76 14.25 -9.84
CA HIS A 231 27.91 14.09 -11.00
C HIS A 231 28.38 14.97 -12.17
N SER A 232 28.36 14.43 -13.38
CA SER A 232 28.89 15.12 -14.58
C SER A 232 28.03 16.30 -15.08
N GLY A 233 26.78 16.40 -14.62
CA GLY A 233 25.81 17.41 -15.11
C GLY A 233 25.06 16.98 -16.38
N SER A 234 25.04 15.69 -16.67
CA SER A 234 24.45 15.11 -17.89
C SER A 234 22.94 15.28 -18.02
N SER A 235 22.24 15.69 -16.95
CA SER A 235 20.77 15.67 -16.84
C SER A 235 20.19 14.25 -17.00
N GLU A 236 20.96 13.24 -16.61
CA GLU A 236 20.58 11.84 -16.55
C GLU A 236 20.94 11.24 -15.19
N TRP A 237 20.45 10.08 -14.87
CA TRP A 237 20.86 9.35 -13.70
C TRP A 237 22.25 8.76 -13.87
N GLU A 238 23.19 9.13 -13.01
CA GLU A 238 24.50 8.51 -12.89
C GLU A 238 24.50 7.57 -11.67
N GLY A 239 24.89 6.33 -11.89
CA GLY A 239 24.77 5.26 -10.91
C GLY A 239 26.10 4.76 -10.37
N PRO A 240 26.10 3.58 -9.74
CA PRO A 240 27.18 3.04 -8.93
C PRO A 240 28.49 2.73 -9.69
N GLY A 241 28.48 2.75 -11.02
CA GLY A 241 29.72 2.69 -11.81
C GLY A 241 30.54 3.98 -11.79
N LEU A 242 29.91 5.12 -11.44
CA LEU A 242 30.52 6.44 -11.35
C LEU A 242 30.42 7.01 -9.93
N ILE A 243 29.30 6.82 -9.28
CA ILE A 243 29.00 7.36 -7.95
C ILE A 243 29.24 6.26 -6.91
N PHE A 244 30.46 6.19 -6.41
CA PHE A 244 30.80 5.18 -5.40
C PHE A 244 31.92 5.65 -4.47
N ILE A 245 31.99 5.02 -3.29
CA ILE A 245 33.10 5.07 -2.34
C ILE A 245 33.46 3.63 -1.99
N ASP A 246 34.73 3.30 -2.06
CA ASP A 246 35.30 2.05 -1.55
C ASP A 246 36.51 2.45 -0.71
N SER A 247 36.41 2.42 0.60
CA SER A 247 37.46 2.88 1.50
C SER A 247 37.55 2.03 2.76
N GLU A 248 38.73 1.95 3.33
CA GLU A 248 38.96 1.35 4.62
C GLU A 248 38.42 2.27 5.71
N ILE A 249 37.66 1.72 6.64
CA ILE A 249 37.11 2.48 7.77
C ILE A 249 38.25 2.80 8.73
N SER A 250 38.50 4.09 8.90
CA SER A 250 39.48 4.61 9.85
C SER A 250 38.81 5.64 10.75
N MET A 251 38.41 5.20 11.95
CA MET A 251 37.79 6.07 12.92
C MET A 251 38.79 6.75 13.83
N PRO A 252 38.62 8.05 14.15
CA PRO A 252 39.36 8.68 15.23
C PRO A 252 39.13 7.96 16.56
N ALA A 253 40.09 8.00 17.46
CA ALA A 253 39.99 7.34 18.78
C ALA A 253 38.81 7.80 19.62
N SER A 254 38.27 9.00 19.34
CA SER A 254 37.06 9.56 19.97
C SER A 254 35.80 9.35 19.12
N GLY A 255 35.90 8.62 18.01
CA GLY A 255 34.84 8.52 17.01
C GLY A 255 33.50 8.02 17.57
N GLN A 256 32.47 8.81 17.38
CA GLN A 256 31.10 8.54 17.81
C GLN A 256 30.12 8.55 16.64
N GLU A 257 30.55 9.02 15.48
CA GLU A 257 29.71 9.23 14.31
C GLU A 257 30.40 8.72 13.03
N MET A 258 29.64 8.03 12.22
CA MET A 258 29.98 7.75 10.84
C MET A 258 28.76 8.04 9.98
N THR A 259 28.83 9.11 9.18
CA THR A 259 27.67 9.60 8.42
C THR A 259 27.87 9.38 6.94
N VAL A 260 26.83 8.90 6.27
CA VAL A 260 26.68 8.90 4.81
C VAL A 260 25.83 10.08 4.41
N SER A 261 26.36 10.97 3.58
CA SER A 261 25.68 12.21 3.18
C SER A 261 25.48 12.28 1.67
N CYS A 262 24.30 12.70 1.26
CA CYS A 262 23.96 13.11 -0.11
C CYS A 262 24.15 14.63 -0.20
N GLU A 263 25.24 15.09 -0.81
CA GLU A 263 25.64 16.50 -0.79
C GLU A 263 25.37 17.19 -2.12
N VAL A 264 24.84 18.43 -2.04
CA VAL A 264 24.62 19.34 -3.15
C VAL A 264 25.42 20.62 -2.92
N THR A 265 26.18 21.05 -3.92
CA THR A 265 26.97 22.28 -3.86
C THR A 265 26.10 23.53 -3.92
N ALA A 266 26.60 24.63 -3.37
CA ALA A 266 25.86 25.89 -3.22
C ALA A 266 25.15 26.36 -4.52
N GLY A 267 23.87 26.73 -4.41
CA GLY A 267 23.06 27.23 -5.51
C GLY A 267 22.53 26.19 -6.48
N ASN A 268 22.78 24.91 -6.23
CA ASN A 268 22.37 23.82 -7.13
C ASN A 268 21.22 22.98 -6.59
N VAL A 269 20.66 22.16 -7.48
CA VAL A 269 19.63 21.17 -7.19
C VAL A 269 20.10 19.81 -7.69
N ALA A 270 19.89 18.78 -6.89
CA ALA A 270 20.11 17.41 -7.31
C ALA A 270 19.06 16.47 -6.71
N TYR A 271 18.97 15.29 -7.30
CA TYR A 271 18.09 14.23 -6.89
C TYR A 271 18.93 12.99 -6.58
N PHE A 272 18.56 12.30 -5.50
CA PHE A 272 19.24 11.08 -5.08
C PHE A 272 18.25 9.95 -4.96
N ASP A 273 18.74 8.76 -5.27
CA ASP A 273 17.96 7.54 -5.17
C ASP A 273 18.90 6.34 -4.99
N ILE A 274 18.40 5.23 -4.44
CA ILE A 274 19.16 3.98 -4.26
C ILE A 274 20.52 4.23 -3.62
N VAL A 275 20.55 4.92 -2.50
CA VAL A 275 21.80 5.14 -1.74
C VAL A 275 21.99 3.99 -0.79
N THR A 276 22.96 3.13 -1.07
CA THR A 276 23.24 1.90 -0.32
C THR A 276 24.63 1.88 0.25
N ALA A 277 24.81 1.27 1.41
CA ALA A 277 26.10 1.07 2.02
C ALA A 277 26.22 -0.33 2.64
N TRP A 278 27.39 -0.93 2.56
CA TRP A 278 27.69 -2.21 3.23
C TRP A 278 29.15 -2.28 3.63
N ILE A 279 29.47 -3.16 4.58
CA ILE A 279 30.81 -3.33 5.14
C ILE A 279 31.25 -4.77 4.93
N ASP A 280 32.38 -4.99 4.27
CA ASP A 280 32.95 -6.32 4.09
C ASP A 280 34.01 -6.65 5.16
N PRO A 281 33.96 -7.81 5.80
CA PRO A 281 32.98 -8.90 5.70
C PRO A 281 31.92 -8.82 6.84
N LEU A 282 30.81 -8.21 6.59
CA LEU A 282 29.70 -8.20 7.53
C LEU A 282 28.42 -8.64 6.81
N VAL A 283 27.90 -9.83 7.11
CA VAL A 283 26.70 -10.37 6.48
C VAL A 283 25.49 -10.16 7.37
N ARG A 284 24.43 -9.56 6.86
CA ARG A 284 23.18 -9.36 7.57
C ARG A 284 21.96 -9.66 6.69
N TYR A 285 20.93 -10.20 7.32
CA TYR A 285 19.66 -10.50 6.67
C TYR A 285 18.52 -9.88 7.46
N THR A 286 17.69 -9.07 6.81
CA THR A 286 16.41 -8.62 7.35
C THR A 286 15.28 -9.39 6.69
N THR A 287 14.34 -9.89 7.50
CA THR A 287 13.18 -10.61 6.97
C THR A 287 12.08 -9.61 6.65
N PRO A 288 11.53 -9.60 5.43
CA PRO A 288 10.44 -8.69 5.09
C PRO A 288 9.17 -9.07 5.87
N THR A 289 8.58 -8.11 6.56
CA THR A 289 7.34 -8.29 7.34
C THR A 289 6.08 -8.24 6.49
N ALA A 290 6.15 -7.72 5.27
CA ALA A 290 4.99 -7.53 4.39
C ALA A 290 4.51 -8.80 3.70
N ILE A 291 5.31 -9.88 3.68
CA ILE A 291 4.95 -11.14 3.03
C ILE A 291 4.35 -12.09 4.06
N TYR A 292 3.06 -12.38 3.91
CA TYR A 292 2.30 -13.22 4.84
C TYR A 292 2.77 -14.67 4.89
N ARG A 293 3.33 -15.20 3.80
CA ARG A 293 3.91 -16.55 3.70
C ARG A 293 5.34 -16.48 3.25
N LEU A 294 6.11 -17.50 3.55
CA LEU A 294 7.47 -17.67 3.05
C LEU A 294 7.50 -17.34 1.55
N PRO A 295 8.49 -16.56 1.11
CA PRO A 295 8.60 -16.17 -0.28
C PRO A 295 8.65 -17.40 -1.16
N THR A 296 7.87 -17.42 -2.22
CA THR A 296 7.87 -18.50 -3.20
C THR A 296 9.14 -18.47 -4.05
N VAL A 297 9.65 -17.28 -4.27
CA VAL A 297 10.87 -17.08 -5.10
C VAL A 297 11.63 -15.88 -4.56
N VAL A 298 12.96 -16.04 -4.40
CA VAL A 298 13.87 -14.94 -4.13
C VAL A 298 14.87 -14.87 -5.27
N ARG A 299 14.98 -13.69 -5.85
CA ARG A 299 15.93 -13.38 -6.94
C ARG A 299 16.79 -12.20 -6.54
N GLN A 300 18.01 -12.14 -7.02
CA GLN A 300 18.85 -10.96 -6.88
C GLN A 300 19.04 -10.27 -8.21
N GLN A 301 19.24 -8.97 -8.18
CA GLN A 301 19.59 -8.18 -9.35
C GLN A 301 20.86 -8.70 -9.98
N SER A 302 20.84 -8.95 -11.29
CA SER A 302 21.99 -9.50 -12.00
C SER A 302 23.10 -8.48 -12.27
N ASP A 303 22.72 -7.20 -12.36
CA ASP A 303 23.64 -6.10 -12.67
C ASP A 303 23.36 -4.93 -11.70
N ARG A 304 24.38 -4.53 -10.92
CA ARG A 304 24.33 -3.40 -10.00
C ARG A 304 24.17 -2.06 -10.70
N ASP A 305 24.71 -1.96 -11.91
CA ASP A 305 24.83 -0.69 -12.62
C ASP A 305 23.57 -0.33 -13.40
N ARG A 306 22.55 -1.19 -13.36
CA ARG A 306 21.26 -0.97 -14.03
C ARG A 306 20.09 -1.36 -13.14
N PRO A 307 19.81 -0.65 -12.03
CA PRO A 307 18.57 -0.79 -11.30
C PRO A 307 17.44 -0.20 -12.15
N GLY A 308 16.24 -0.70 -11.95
CA GLY A 308 15.03 -0.18 -12.59
C GLY A 308 14.28 -1.23 -13.40
N ILE A 309 13.23 -0.80 -14.06
CA ILE A 309 12.15 -1.57 -14.69
C ILE A 309 12.62 -2.73 -15.60
N ASN A 310 13.85 -2.69 -16.09
CA ASN A 310 14.48 -3.72 -16.93
C ASN A 310 15.60 -4.50 -16.23
N GLY A 311 15.74 -4.35 -14.91
CA GLY A 311 16.71 -5.10 -14.12
C GLY A 311 16.50 -6.61 -14.30
N ARG A 312 17.52 -7.30 -14.77
CA ARG A 312 17.46 -8.77 -14.83
C ARG A 312 17.67 -9.31 -13.42
N TYR A 313 16.73 -10.12 -12.96
CA TYR A 313 16.82 -10.82 -11.70
C TYR A 313 17.17 -12.29 -11.93
N THR A 314 18.13 -12.79 -11.18
CA THR A 314 18.54 -14.19 -11.21
C THR A 314 18.16 -14.90 -9.92
N HIS A 315 17.77 -16.15 -10.01
CA HIS A 315 17.42 -16.95 -8.83
C HIS A 315 18.65 -17.13 -7.91
N LEU A 316 18.39 -17.01 -6.60
CA LEU A 316 19.37 -17.39 -5.60
C LEU A 316 19.49 -18.92 -5.55
N THR A 317 20.71 -19.41 -5.68
CA THR A 317 21.05 -20.84 -5.60
C THR A 317 22.38 -20.99 -4.87
N ARG A 318 22.78 -22.24 -4.58
CA ARG A 318 24.11 -22.49 -4.01
C ARG A 318 25.26 -22.04 -4.94
N SER A 319 25.02 -22.07 -6.25
CA SER A 319 25.98 -21.59 -7.26
C SER A 319 25.85 -20.10 -7.59
N ASN A 320 24.81 -19.46 -7.13
CA ASN A 320 24.56 -18.02 -7.27
C ASN A 320 24.12 -17.46 -5.92
N PRO A 321 25.04 -17.32 -4.95
CA PRO A 321 24.73 -16.82 -3.62
C PRO A 321 24.37 -15.33 -3.65
N PRO A 322 23.77 -14.78 -2.58
CA PRO A 322 23.57 -13.35 -2.42
C PRO A 322 24.89 -12.61 -2.54
N ILE A 323 24.86 -11.47 -3.21
CA ILE A 323 26.02 -10.57 -3.39
C ILE A 323 25.67 -9.22 -2.75
N SER A 324 26.53 -8.74 -1.84
CA SER A 324 26.36 -7.49 -1.12
C SER A 324 26.12 -6.30 -2.06
N GLY A 325 25.22 -5.41 -1.66
CA GLY A 325 24.81 -4.24 -2.43
C GLY A 325 23.89 -4.52 -3.62
N ARG A 326 23.37 -5.74 -3.78
CA ARG A 326 22.38 -6.06 -4.81
C ARG A 326 20.96 -6.05 -4.24
N ILE A 327 20.03 -5.50 -5.00
CA ILE A 327 18.61 -5.52 -4.67
C ILE A 327 18.10 -6.95 -4.76
N LEU A 328 17.36 -7.38 -3.75
CA LEU A 328 16.62 -8.63 -3.73
C LEU A 328 15.17 -8.37 -4.16
N ARG A 329 14.71 -9.15 -5.11
CA ARG A 329 13.32 -9.26 -5.48
C ARG A 329 12.74 -10.50 -4.81
N VAL A 330 11.87 -10.25 -3.85
CA VAL A 330 11.16 -11.29 -3.11
C VAL A 330 9.73 -11.34 -3.62
N GLU A 331 9.37 -12.46 -4.24
CA GLU A 331 8.03 -12.70 -4.76
C GLU A 331 7.30 -13.67 -3.81
N GLY A 332 6.12 -13.30 -3.37
CA GLY A 332 5.36 -14.06 -2.40
C GLY A 332 3.86 -13.84 -2.49
N LYS A 333 3.17 -14.37 -1.49
CA LYS A 333 1.71 -14.27 -1.34
C LYS A 333 1.41 -13.31 -0.21
N GLY A 334 0.66 -12.26 -0.50
CA GLY A 334 0.18 -11.30 0.48
C GLY A 334 -1.31 -11.47 0.77
N LEU A 335 -1.78 -10.80 1.80
CA LEU A 335 -3.21 -10.65 2.04
C LEU A 335 -3.83 -9.80 0.92
N LEU A 336 -5.08 -10.11 0.58
CA LEU A 336 -5.89 -9.21 -0.25
C LEU A 336 -5.99 -7.83 0.42
N SER A 337 -6.13 -6.77 -0.35
CA SER A 337 -6.29 -5.41 0.15
C SER A 337 -7.52 -5.27 1.04
N GLU A 338 -7.47 -4.36 2.00
CA GLU A 338 -8.58 -4.07 2.89
C GLU A 338 -9.56 -3.11 2.21
N VAL A 339 -10.85 -3.46 2.30
CA VAL A 339 -11.92 -2.58 1.84
C VAL A 339 -12.33 -1.68 3.00
N THR A 340 -12.08 -0.39 2.86
CA THR A 340 -12.42 0.64 3.86
C THR A 340 -13.48 1.61 3.37
N THR A 341 -13.74 1.64 2.07
CA THR A 341 -14.70 2.54 1.43
C THR A 341 -15.53 1.79 0.39
N GLU A 342 -16.67 2.34 0.00
CA GLU A 342 -17.54 1.77 -1.04
C GLU A 342 -16.86 1.63 -2.41
N ALA A 343 -15.92 2.52 -2.72
CA ALA A 343 -15.10 2.44 -3.93
C ALA A 343 -13.88 1.51 -3.79
N GLY A 344 -13.68 0.91 -2.61
CA GLY A 344 -12.57 0.01 -2.34
C GLY A 344 -12.68 -1.26 -3.16
N THR A 345 -11.55 -1.72 -3.70
CA THR A 345 -11.45 -2.95 -4.50
C THR A 345 -10.50 -3.94 -3.85
N MET A 346 -10.73 -5.22 -4.11
CA MET A 346 -9.81 -6.30 -3.76
C MET A 346 -9.23 -6.91 -5.05
N GLU A 347 -8.01 -7.46 -4.96
CA GLU A 347 -7.28 -8.05 -6.09
C GLU A 347 -7.80 -9.47 -6.43
N VAL A 348 -9.12 -9.61 -6.53
CA VAL A 348 -9.79 -10.88 -6.85
C VAL A 348 -10.75 -10.64 -8.00
N SER A 349 -10.73 -11.54 -8.97
CA SER A 349 -11.64 -11.53 -10.12
C SER A 349 -12.49 -12.79 -10.15
N ALA A 350 -13.59 -12.75 -10.94
CA ALA A 350 -14.41 -13.93 -11.18
C ALA A 350 -13.59 -15.06 -11.83
N PRO A 351 -13.81 -16.33 -11.45
CA PRO A 351 -14.82 -16.82 -10.50
C PRO A 351 -14.34 -16.92 -9.03
N GLU A 352 -13.12 -16.54 -8.75
CA GLU A 352 -12.48 -16.71 -7.44
C GLU A 352 -13.11 -15.79 -6.36
N ASP A 353 -13.67 -14.65 -6.75
CA ASP A 353 -14.41 -13.73 -5.90
C ASP A 353 -15.58 -14.39 -5.16
N GLN A 354 -16.20 -15.41 -5.76
CA GLN A 354 -17.29 -16.16 -5.14
C GLN A 354 -16.90 -16.86 -3.84
N ILE A 355 -15.62 -17.24 -3.69
CA ILE A 355 -15.12 -17.84 -2.46
C ILE A 355 -15.14 -16.79 -1.34
N LEU A 356 -14.66 -15.60 -1.64
CA LEU A 356 -14.64 -14.47 -0.71
C LEU A 356 -16.07 -14.08 -0.29
N TYR A 357 -16.97 -13.94 -1.27
CA TYR A 357 -18.37 -13.63 -1.01
C TYR A 357 -19.07 -14.68 -0.15
N ALA A 358 -18.83 -15.97 -0.39
CA ALA A 358 -19.42 -17.03 0.41
C ALA A 358 -19.00 -16.97 1.88
N HIS A 359 -17.73 -16.70 2.15
CA HIS A 359 -17.23 -16.50 3.51
C HIS A 359 -17.74 -15.21 4.16
N ALA A 360 -17.84 -14.13 3.39
CA ALA A 360 -18.39 -12.87 3.90
C ALA A 360 -19.87 -13.02 4.26
N LEU A 361 -20.65 -13.74 3.47
CA LEU A 361 -22.06 -14.00 3.74
C LEU A 361 -22.25 -14.96 4.92
N GLU A 362 -21.40 -15.97 5.08
CA GLU A 362 -21.35 -16.82 6.28
C GLU A 362 -21.12 -15.95 7.53
N TRP A 363 -20.13 -15.05 7.48
CA TRP A 363 -19.79 -14.15 8.58
C TRP A 363 -20.94 -13.18 8.93
N LEU A 364 -21.59 -12.58 7.90
CA LEU A 364 -22.73 -11.70 8.09
C LEU A 364 -23.90 -12.44 8.74
N ALA A 365 -24.22 -13.64 8.28
CA ALA A 365 -25.27 -14.47 8.88
C ALA A 365 -24.94 -14.79 10.35
N ASP A 366 -23.71 -15.19 10.64
CA ASP A 366 -23.27 -15.49 12.00
C ASP A 366 -23.37 -14.28 12.94
N SER A 367 -22.92 -13.13 12.48
CA SER A 367 -22.94 -11.88 13.26
C SER A 367 -24.37 -11.39 13.56
N ASN A 368 -25.34 -11.72 12.72
CA ASN A 368 -26.74 -11.31 12.90
C ASN A 368 -27.59 -12.30 13.69
N ILE A 369 -27.14 -13.55 13.89
CA ILE A 369 -27.88 -14.55 14.66
C ILE A 369 -28.22 -14.05 16.08
N GLY A 370 -27.31 -13.32 16.72
CA GLY A 370 -27.48 -12.78 18.05
C GLY A 370 -28.54 -11.69 18.19
N MET A 371 -28.89 -11.01 17.07
CA MET A 371 -29.88 -9.92 17.04
C MET A 371 -31.27 -10.37 16.61
N ALA A 372 -31.40 -11.56 16.06
CA ALA A 372 -32.63 -12.11 15.54
C ALA A 372 -33.35 -13.00 16.57
N SER A 373 -34.66 -13.01 16.54
CA SER A 373 -35.50 -13.88 17.39
C SER A 373 -36.54 -14.67 16.56
N GLY A 374 -36.95 -15.83 17.06
CA GLY A 374 -38.02 -16.62 16.46
C GLY A 374 -37.69 -17.15 15.05
N VAL A 375 -38.61 -17.00 14.10
CA VAL A 375 -38.52 -17.50 12.72
C VAL A 375 -37.33 -16.86 11.99
N ALA A 376 -37.11 -15.57 12.17
CA ALA A 376 -35.97 -14.86 11.55
C ALA A 376 -34.64 -15.45 11.95
N ARG A 377 -34.48 -15.95 13.18
CA ARG A 377 -33.27 -16.61 13.64
C ARG A 377 -33.05 -17.95 12.92
N ALA A 378 -34.08 -18.73 12.74
CA ALA A 378 -34.02 -20.01 12.04
C ALA A 378 -33.61 -19.83 10.56
N ASP A 379 -34.13 -18.80 9.91
CA ASP A 379 -33.80 -18.47 8.53
C ASP A 379 -32.32 -18.02 8.40
N ILE A 380 -31.82 -17.21 9.35
CA ILE A 380 -30.42 -16.78 9.37
C ILE A 380 -29.48 -17.98 9.63
N GLU A 381 -29.85 -18.90 10.52
CA GLU A 381 -29.10 -20.13 10.75
C GLU A 381 -29.05 -21.03 9.52
N ALA A 382 -30.17 -21.14 8.79
CA ALA A 382 -30.23 -21.87 7.51
C ALA A 382 -29.35 -21.23 6.44
N ASP A 383 -29.37 -19.90 6.34
CA ASP A 383 -28.50 -19.13 5.43
C ASP A 383 -27.01 -19.31 5.78
N LYS A 384 -26.64 -19.26 7.06
CA LYS A 384 -25.28 -19.53 7.53
C LYS A 384 -24.80 -20.90 7.07
N GLN A 385 -25.61 -21.96 7.26
CA GLN A 385 -25.25 -23.31 6.84
C GLN A 385 -25.12 -23.41 5.34
N ARG A 386 -26.02 -22.79 4.58
CA ARG A 386 -25.96 -22.75 3.11
C ARG A 386 -24.64 -22.14 2.61
N TRP A 387 -24.26 -20.98 3.16
CA TRP A 387 -23.04 -20.28 2.75
C TRP A 387 -21.78 -21.01 3.19
N ARG A 388 -21.78 -21.63 4.36
CA ARG A 388 -20.69 -22.48 4.85
C ARG A 388 -20.43 -23.68 3.92
N VAL A 389 -21.48 -24.37 3.52
CA VAL A 389 -21.38 -25.48 2.56
C VAL A 389 -20.86 -24.96 1.20
N ARG A 390 -21.39 -23.83 0.74
CA ARG A 390 -20.96 -23.23 -0.52
C ARG A 390 -19.50 -22.79 -0.49
N ALA A 391 -19.03 -22.20 0.59
CA ALA A 391 -17.62 -21.84 0.77
C ALA A 391 -16.70 -23.05 0.70
N ALA A 392 -17.07 -24.15 1.38
CA ALA A 392 -16.31 -25.41 1.35
C ALA A 392 -16.23 -26.02 -0.06
N GLU A 393 -17.36 -26.03 -0.80
CA GLU A 393 -17.39 -26.50 -2.20
C GLU A 393 -16.47 -25.67 -3.10
N LEU A 394 -16.54 -24.35 -3.01
CA LEU A 394 -15.74 -23.45 -3.83
C LEU A 394 -14.25 -23.60 -3.51
N ARG A 395 -13.88 -23.71 -2.23
CA ARG A 395 -12.50 -24.00 -1.82
C ARG A 395 -11.98 -25.32 -2.39
N SER A 396 -12.78 -26.38 -2.34
CA SER A 396 -12.37 -27.67 -2.89
C SER A 396 -12.11 -27.61 -4.40
N ARG A 397 -12.89 -26.83 -5.13
CA ARG A 397 -12.69 -26.63 -6.57
C ARG A 397 -11.46 -25.79 -6.88
N ALA A 398 -11.17 -24.77 -6.07
CA ALA A 398 -9.99 -23.92 -6.24
C ALA A 398 -8.68 -24.68 -5.95
N SER A 399 -8.68 -25.59 -4.98
CA SER A 399 -7.50 -26.39 -4.62
C SER A 399 -7.08 -27.41 -5.69
N ILE A 400 -7.96 -27.69 -6.66
CA ILE A 400 -7.70 -28.66 -7.76
C ILE A 400 -7.01 -27.94 -8.95
N ARG A 401 -7.03 -26.63 -9.02
CA ARG A 401 -6.32 -25.90 -10.09
C ARG A 401 -4.81 -25.93 -9.85
N PRO A 402 -4.01 -26.39 -10.83
CA PRO A 402 -2.55 -26.34 -10.71
C PRO A 402 -2.12 -24.86 -10.58
N PRO A 403 -1.09 -24.56 -9.80
CA PRO A 403 -0.50 -23.23 -9.79
C PRO A 403 0.05 -22.93 -11.19
N TYR A 404 -0.33 -21.78 -11.75
CA TYR A 404 0.20 -21.28 -13.02
C TYR A 404 1.69 -20.94 -12.93
#